data_fa16de1bc4eeab145ab8f319ac3e36bb
#
_entry.id   fa16de1bc4eeab145ab8f319ac3e36bb
#
_cell.length_a   1.000
_cell.length_b   1.000
_cell.length_c   1.000
_cell.angle_alpha   90.00
_cell.angle_beta   90.00
_cell.angle_gamma   90.00
#
_symmetry.space_group_name_H-M   'P 1'
#
loop_
_entity.id
_entity.type
_entity.pdbx_description
1 polymer ?
#
loop_
_entity_poly.entity_id
_entity_poly.type
_entity_poly.pdbx_seq_one_letter_code
_entity_poly.pdbx_strand_id
1 'polypeptide(L)'
;VTSEQIIDRMHEYIQKARKTIPKRLWIFFDEFNTTPNIGLIKEIVCERTLLGEPLPNNMVFLGACNPQRRINNSNEDIGVKKYHSEMQRDVHGETTPLLYSVVPIPETMLEHIWDYGHLDPNTEKTYIATMLNTYCLHQENVDWLKCMVKLVSESQNYIRAHDDVSSVSLRDVSRFCRFYKQFYETS
;
A
#
# COMPACT_ATOMS: atom_id res chain seq x y z
N VAL A 1 6.94 14.36 0.02
CA VAL A 1 6.85 15.11 1.31
C VAL A 1 8.25 15.54 1.71
N THR A 2 8.47 16.84 2.03
CA THR A 2 9.77 17.36 2.47
C THR A 2 9.99 17.14 3.95
N SER A 3 11.26 17.20 4.40
CA SER A 3 11.59 17.12 5.84
C SER A 3 10.91 18.24 6.64
N GLU A 4 10.87 19.45 6.10
CA GLU A 4 10.21 20.59 6.74
C GLU A 4 8.72 20.33 6.98
N GLN A 5 8.01 19.79 5.99
CA GLN A 5 6.59 19.44 6.13
C GLN A 5 6.35 18.37 7.21
N ILE A 6 7.26 17.41 7.33
CA ILE A 6 7.17 16.39 8.40
C ILE A 6 7.39 17.04 9.76
N ILE A 7 8.43 17.90 9.89
CA ILE A 7 8.77 18.58 11.13
C ILE A 7 7.63 19.49 11.59
N ASP A 8 7.08 20.31 10.70
CA ASP A 8 5.96 21.21 11.01
C ASP A 8 4.75 20.46 11.53
N ARG A 9 4.36 19.37 10.82
CA ARG A 9 3.25 18.51 11.26
C ARG A 9 3.53 17.85 12.60
N MET A 10 4.74 17.39 12.82
CA MET A 10 5.12 16.79 14.10
C MET A 10 5.07 17.81 15.25
N HIS A 11 5.46 19.05 15.05
CA HIS A 11 5.30 20.09 16.06
C HIS A 11 3.83 20.34 16.44
N GLU A 12 2.92 20.37 15.46
CA GLU A 12 1.48 20.44 15.73
C GLU A 12 0.99 19.26 16.59
N TYR A 13 1.42 18.03 16.23
CA TYR A 13 1.03 16.81 16.94
C TYR A 13 1.63 16.73 18.35
N ILE A 14 2.86 17.20 18.57
CA ILE A 14 3.48 17.29 19.88
C ILE A 14 2.68 18.24 20.79
N GLN A 15 2.29 19.40 20.29
CA GLN A 15 1.46 20.33 21.06
C GLN A 15 0.09 19.73 21.39
N LYS A 16 -0.52 19.03 20.44
CA LYS A 16 -1.78 18.33 20.63
C LYS A 16 -1.66 17.20 21.66
N ALA A 17 -0.60 16.40 21.58
CA ALA A 17 -0.33 15.32 22.51
C ALA A 17 -0.18 15.84 23.96
N ARG A 18 0.57 16.91 24.17
CA ARG A 18 0.72 17.54 25.48
C ARG A 18 -0.59 18.03 26.10
N LYS A 19 -1.52 18.51 25.26
CA LYS A 19 -2.86 18.99 25.70
C LYS A 19 -3.86 17.86 25.97
N THR A 20 -3.63 16.64 25.44
CA THR A 20 -4.59 15.54 25.50
C THR A 20 -4.25 14.46 26.53
N ILE A 21 -3.18 14.64 27.32
CA ILE A 21 -2.84 13.71 28.41
C ILE A 21 -4.06 13.54 29.34
N PRO A 22 -4.40 12.31 29.73
CA PRO A 22 -3.68 11.04 29.55
C PRO A 22 -4.03 10.25 28.27
N LYS A 23 -4.82 10.80 27.37
CA LYS A 23 -5.24 10.11 26.13
C LYS A 23 -4.06 9.91 25.17
N ARG A 24 -4.03 8.77 24.48
CA ARG A 24 -3.04 8.48 23.45
C ARG A 24 -3.39 9.21 22.15
N LEU A 25 -2.37 9.79 21.52
CA LEU A 25 -2.46 10.36 20.17
C LEU A 25 -1.83 9.35 19.20
N TRP A 26 -2.64 8.83 18.27
CA TRP A 26 -2.19 7.91 17.24
C TRP A 26 -1.83 8.69 15.99
N ILE A 27 -0.65 8.42 15.44
CA ILE A 27 -0.14 9.02 14.21
C ILE A 27 0.16 7.90 13.24
N PHE A 28 -0.39 8.01 12.04
CA PHE A 28 -0.23 7.03 10.98
C PHE A 28 0.58 7.62 9.82
N PHE A 29 1.66 6.96 9.46
CA PHE A 29 2.47 7.27 8.29
C PHE A 29 2.10 6.33 7.16
N ASP A 30 1.43 6.84 6.12
CA ASP A 30 1.09 6.05 4.94
C ASP A 30 2.24 6.07 3.93
N GLU A 31 2.56 4.90 3.38
CA GLU A 31 3.63 4.70 2.40
C GLU A 31 4.97 5.36 2.80
N PHE A 32 5.35 5.24 4.08
CA PHE A 32 6.46 6.01 4.65
C PHE A 32 7.80 5.75 3.97
N ASN A 33 7.98 4.66 3.27
CA ASN A 33 9.21 4.35 2.56
C ASN A 33 9.24 4.83 1.10
N THR A 34 8.27 5.66 0.69
CA THR A 34 8.30 6.37 -0.61
C THR A 34 8.99 7.72 -0.52
N THR A 35 9.34 8.17 0.69
CA THR A 35 10.03 9.43 0.90
C THR A 35 11.53 9.23 1.13
N PRO A 36 12.40 10.11 0.60
CA PRO A 36 13.83 10.08 0.91
C PRO A 36 14.13 10.41 2.39
N ASN A 37 13.16 10.94 3.11
CA ASN A 37 13.30 11.36 4.52
C ASN A 37 13.07 10.22 5.52
N ILE A 38 13.30 8.97 5.12
CA ILE A 38 13.11 7.81 5.97
C ILE A 38 13.94 7.85 7.26
N GLY A 39 15.10 8.51 7.25
CA GLY A 39 15.92 8.73 8.43
C GLY A 39 15.22 9.52 9.52
N LEU A 40 14.48 10.58 9.14
CA LEU A 40 13.69 11.37 10.08
C LEU A 40 12.51 10.55 10.62
N ILE A 41 11.86 9.74 9.78
CA ILE A 41 10.79 8.85 10.23
C ILE A 41 11.33 7.79 11.19
N LYS A 42 12.52 7.23 10.93
CA LYS A 42 13.20 6.32 11.85
C LYS A 42 13.45 6.97 13.21
N GLU A 43 13.98 8.20 13.23
CA GLU A 43 14.20 8.98 14.47
C GLU A 43 12.90 9.10 15.27
N ILE A 44 11.80 9.50 14.60
CA ILE A 44 10.48 9.67 15.23
C ILE A 44 9.96 8.35 15.81
N VAL A 45 10.03 7.27 15.04
CA VAL A 45 9.39 6.00 15.39
C VAL A 45 10.24 5.17 16.35
N CYS A 46 11.55 5.02 16.08
CA CYS A 46 12.43 4.13 16.83
C CYS A 46 13.10 4.87 18.01
N GLU A 47 13.60 6.07 17.78
CA GLU A 47 14.34 6.81 18.80
C GLU A 47 13.44 7.67 19.67
N ARG A 48 12.20 7.86 19.24
CA ARG A 48 11.21 8.67 19.97
C ARG A 48 11.64 10.12 20.17
N THR A 49 12.38 10.66 19.18
CA THR A 49 12.86 12.06 19.17
C THR A 49 12.45 12.76 17.87
N LEU A 50 12.47 14.06 17.88
CA LEU A 50 12.37 14.92 16.71
C LEU A 50 13.51 15.95 16.78
N LEU A 51 14.46 15.88 15.84
CA LEU A 51 15.67 16.70 15.85
C LEU A 51 16.44 16.61 17.19
N GLY A 52 16.48 15.39 17.77
CA GLY A 52 17.11 15.11 19.06
C GLY A 52 16.25 15.45 20.30
N GLU A 53 15.11 16.11 20.15
CA GLU A 53 14.21 16.45 21.25
C GLU A 53 13.23 15.33 21.55
N PRO A 54 13.05 14.90 22.82
CA PRO A 54 12.17 13.79 23.18
C PRO A 54 10.70 14.05 22.86
N LEU A 55 10.04 13.06 22.29
CA LEU A 55 8.60 13.10 22.00
C LEU A 55 7.75 12.73 23.23
N PRO A 56 6.54 13.29 23.37
CA PRO A 56 5.59 12.91 24.43
C PRO A 56 5.29 11.41 24.46
N ASN A 57 5.27 10.81 25.64
CA ASN A 57 5.06 9.36 25.81
C ASN A 57 3.67 8.86 25.38
N ASN A 58 2.69 9.76 25.28
CA ASN A 58 1.33 9.42 24.84
C ASN A 58 1.16 9.44 23.32
N MET A 59 2.22 9.64 22.54
CA MET A 59 2.19 9.49 21.09
C MET A 59 2.45 8.03 20.71
N VAL A 60 1.63 7.49 19.82
CA VAL A 60 1.75 6.14 19.26
C VAL A 60 1.90 6.26 17.75
N PHE A 61 2.91 5.59 17.20
CA PHE A 61 3.20 5.64 15.78
C PHE A 61 2.85 4.29 15.12
N LEU A 62 2.20 4.37 13.97
CA LEU A 62 1.94 3.28 13.06
C LEU A 62 2.37 3.71 11.67
N GLY A 63 2.79 2.77 10.85
CA GLY A 63 3.12 3.06 9.47
C GLY A 63 2.74 1.92 8.53
N ALA A 64 2.41 2.27 7.29
CA ALA A 64 2.33 1.32 6.19
C ALA A 64 3.49 1.56 5.23
N CYS A 65 4.04 0.50 4.69
CA CYS A 65 5.10 0.55 3.69
C CYS A 65 4.87 -0.48 2.60
N ASN A 66 5.39 -0.18 1.41
CA ASN A 66 5.42 -1.14 0.31
C ASN A 66 6.70 -1.98 0.40
N PRO A 67 6.64 -3.28 0.08
CA PRO A 67 7.83 -4.11 0.04
C PRO A 67 8.77 -3.65 -1.09
N GLN A 68 10.07 -3.72 -0.85
CA GLN A 68 11.06 -3.53 -1.89
C GLN A 68 11.07 -4.78 -2.79
N ARG A 69 10.57 -4.67 -4.00
CA ARG A 69 10.53 -5.77 -4.97
C ARG A 69 11.28 -5.38 -6.24
N ARG A 70 12.14 -6.29 -6.70
CA ARG A 70 12.83 -6.17 -7.98
C ARG A 70 11.93 -6.68 -9.09
N ILE A 71 11.99 -6.05 -10.26
CA ILE A 71 11.31 -6.54 -11.46
C ILE A 71 12.14 -7.71 -12.00
N ASN A 72 11.54 -8.90 -12.07
CA ASN A 72 12.14 -10.02 -12.75
C ASN A 72 11.98 -9.83 -14.25
N ASN A 73 13.10 -9.60 -14.97
CA ASN A 73 13.12 -9.36 -16.42
C ASN A 73 12.79 -10.59 -17.27
N SER A 74 12.19 -11.63 -16.72
CA SER A 74 11.95 -12.90 -17.42
C SER A 74 10.70 -12.92 -18.31
N ASN A 75 9.87 -11.87 -18.32
CA ASN A 75 8.67 -11.81 -19.16
C ASN A 75 8.78 -10.64 -20.15
N GLU A 76 9.04 -10.98 -21.40
CA GLU A 76 8.96 -10.08 -22.52
C GLU A 76 7.51 -9.58 -22.71
N ASP A 77 7.38 -8.29 -22.80
CA ASP A 77 6.28 -7.45 -23.28
C ASP A 77 4.93 -8.07 -23.61
N ILE A 78 3.99 -7.95 -22.68
CA ILE A 78 2.58 -7.80 -23.06
C ILE A 78 2.25 -6.30 -23.06
N GLY A 79 2.52 -5.62 -24.19
CA GLY A 79 1.92 -4.38 -24.68
C GLY A 79 1.74 -3.17 -23.75
N VAL A 80 2.02 -3.26 -22.46
CA VAL A 80 1.95 -2.15 -21.53
C VAL A 80 3.36 -1.60 -21.36
N LYS A 81 3.62 -0.41 -21.89
CA LYS A 81 4.90 0.29 -21.68
C LYS A 81 5.11 0.42 -20.17
N LYS A 82 6.07 -0.34 -19.64
CA LYS A 82 6.56 -0.15 -18.28
C LYS A 82 7.08 1.27 -18.19
N TYR A 83 6.42 2.13 -17.44
CA TYR A 83 6.99 3.41 -17.05
C TYR A 83 8.28 3.08 -16.32
N HIS A 84 9.41 3.57 -16.83
CA HIS A 84 10.71 3.41 -16.19
C HIS A 84 10.62 4.00 -14.78
N SER A 85 10.47 3.14 -13.79
CA SER A 85 10.73 3.53 -12.41
C SER A 85 12.19 3.98 -12.34
N GLU A 86 12.44 5.09 -11.67
CA GLU A 86 13.78 5.64 -11.53
C GLU A 86 14.75 4.55 -11.07
N MET A 87 15.83 4.37 -11.83
CA MET A 87 16.87 3.39 -11.54
C MET A 87 17.56 3.75 -10.22
N GLN A 88 17.26 3.04 -9.15
CA GLN A 88 18.06 3.13 -7.93
C GLN A 88 19.28 2.21 -8.07
N ARG A 89 20.49 2.77 -7.79
CA ARG A 89 21.72 2.00 -7.73
C ARG A 89 21.77 1.21 -6.43
N ASP A 90 21.93 -0.09 -6.55
CA ASP A 90 22.23 -0.96 -5.40
C ASP A 90 23.62 -0.65 -4.84
N VAL A 91 23.86 -1.10 -3.59
CA VAL A 91 25.17 -1.00 -2.91
C VAL A 91 26.34 -1.57 -3.74
N HIS A 92 26.04 -2.44 -4.71
CA HIS A 92 27.01 -3.03 -5.64
C HIS A 92 27.06 -2.37 -7.02
N GLY A 93 26.35 -1.25 -7.23
CA GLY A 93 26.40 -0.48 -8.48
C GLY A 93 25.57 -1.04 -9.63
N GLU A 94 24.82 -2.12 -9.43
CA GLU A 94 23.91 -2.68 -10.43
C GLU A 94 22.59 -1.92 -10.43
N THR A 95 22.16 -1.47 -11.60
CA THR A 95 20.88 -0.79 -11.81
C THR A 95 19.80 -1.83 -12.08
N THR A 96 19.10 -2.27 -11.03
CA THR A 96 17.91 -3.12 -11.19
C THR A 96 16.66 -2.26 -11.09
N PRO A 97 15.73 -2.34 -12.06
CA PRO A 97 14.47 -1.63 -11.96
C PRO A 97 13.65 -2.20 -10.80
N LEU A 98 13.16 -1.31 -9.93
CA LEU A 98 12.25 -1.66 -8.84
C LEU A 98 10.80 -1.57 -9.31
N LEU A 99 9.96 -2.48 -8.85
CA LEU A 99 8.52 -2.45 -9.09
C LEU A 99 7.85 -1.22 -8.44
N TYR A 100 8.39 -0.80 -7.30
CA TYR A 100 7.98 0.41 -6.58
C TYR A 100 9.19 1.31 -6.35
N SER A 101 9.01 2.62 -6.52
CA SER A 101 10.01 3.62 -6.11
C SER A 101 10.01 3.75 -4.59
N VAL A 102 10.70 2.83 -3.90
CA VAL A 102 10.76 2.78 -2.43
C VAL A 102 12.21 2.85 -1.95
N VAL A 103 12.39 3.52 -0.83
CA VAL A 103 13.66 3.58 -0.13
C VAL A 103 13.79 2.34 0.77
N PRO A 104 14.97 1.71 0.86
CA PRO A 104 15.21 0.61 1.78
C PRO A 104 14.87 0.99 3.22
N ILE A 105 14.20 0.11 3.93
CA ILE A 105 13.85 0.32 5.32
C ILE A 105 15.10 0.15 6.17
N PRO A 106 15.44 1.10 7.07
CA PRO A 106 16.56 0.98 7.99
C PRO A 106 16.47 -0.28 8.86
N GLU A 107 17.59 -0.96 9.08
CA GLU A 107 17.65 -2.21 9.85
C GLU A 107 17.00 -2.11 11.22
N THR A 108 17.19 -0.99 11.91
CA THR A 108 16.57 -0.73 13.23
C THR A 108 15.05 -0.66 13.22
N MET A 109 14.43 -0.47 12.06
CA MET A 109 12.96 -0.51 11.90
C MET A 109 12.45 -1.92 11.60
N LEU A 110 13.30 -2.84 11.14
CA LEU A 110 12.88 -4.19 10.73
C LEU A 110 12.26 -4.99 11.87
N GLU A 111 12.74 -4.79 13.12
CA GLU A 111 12.17 -5.45 14.31
C GLU A 111 10.72 -5.04 14.60
N HIS A 112 10.26 -3.94 14.01
CA HIS A 112 8.91 -3.40 14.19
C HIS A 112 7.99 -3.65 12.99
N ILE A 113 8.46 -4.40 11.98
CA ILE A 113 7.69 -4.69 10.78
C ILE A 113 6.90 -5.99 10.96
N TRP A 114 5.64 -5.90 10.56
CA TRP A 114 4.73 -7.01 10.51
C TRP A 114 4.33 -7.24 9.07
N ASP A 115 4.66 -8.40 8.52
CA ASP A 115 4.22 -8.81 7.19
C ASP A 115 2.90 -9.57 7.32
N TYR A 116 1.85 -9.01 6.74
CA TYR A 116 0.53 -9.66 6.70
C TYR A 116 0.38 -10.66 5.56
N GLY A 117 1.40 -10.81 4.71
CA GLY A 117 1.38 -11.72 3.57
C GLY A 117 0.36 -11.32 2.51
N HIS A 118 -0.11 -12.33 1.79
CA HIS A 118 -1.13 -12.20 0.75
C HIS A 118 -2.38 -12.97 1.15
N LEU A 119 -3.54 -12.54 0.62
CA LEU A 119 -4.76 -13.32 0.73
C LEU A 119 -4.61 -14.64 -0.02
N ASP A 120 -5.07 -15.73 0.59
CA ASP A 120 -5.20 -17.00 -0.13
C ASP A 120 -6.29 -16.90 -1.21
N PRO A 121 -6.20 -17.71 -2.29
CA PRO A 121 -7.11 -17.59 -3.43
C PRO A 121 -8.60 -17.79 -3.08
N ASN A 122 -8.92 -18.58 -2.07
CA ASN A 122 -10.31 -18.81 -1.67
C ASN A 122 -10.86 -17.63 -0.89
N THR A 123 -10.06 -17.10 0.04
CA THR A 123 -10.40 -15.87 0.77
C THR A 123 -10.55 -14.70 -0.20
N GLU A 124 -9.65 -14.54 -1.17
CA GLU A 124 -9.76 -13.48 -2.18
C GLU A 124 -11.07 -13.60 -3.00
N LYS A 125 -11.42 -14.80 -3.46
CA LYS A 125 -12.71 -15.04 -4.14
C LYS A 125 -13.91 -14.66 -3.28
N THR A 126 -13.85 -14.94 -1.98
CA THR A 126 -14.90 -14.55 -1.03
C THR A 126 -15.03 -13.03 -0.92
N TYR A 127 -13.92 -12.31 -0.86
CA TYR A 127 -13.92 -10.84 -0.88
C TYR A 127 -14.49 -10.30 -2.19
N ILE A 128 -14.07 -10.84 -3.34
CA ILE A 128 -14.59 -10.47 -4.66
C ILE A 128 -16.11 -10.66 -4.72
N ALA A 129 -16.59 -11.83 -4.26
CA ALA A 129 -18.03 -12.14 -4.22
C ALA A 129 -18.79 -11.13 -3.34
N THR A 130 -18.27 -10.81 -2.16
CA THR A 130 -18.88 -9.85 -1.25
C THR A 130 -18.93 -8.45 -1.87
N MET A 131 -17.84 -8.02 -2.51
CA MET A 131 -17.78 -6.70 -3.17
C MET A 131 -18.78 -6.63 -4.32
N LEU A 132 -18.81 -7.62 -5.20
CA LEU A 132 -19.76 -7.67 -6.32
C LEU A 132 -21.21 -7.68 -5.81
N ASN A 133 -21.51 -8.47 -4.80
CA ASN A 133 -22.85 -8.52 -4.20
C ASN A 133 -23.25 -7.18 -3.60
N THR A 134 -22.32 -6.47 -2.95
CA THR A 134 -22.60 -5.18 -2.29
C THR A 134 -22.86 -4.07 -3.31
N TYR A 135 -22.09 -4.02 -4.39
CA TYR A 135 -22.16 -2.93 -5.37
C TYR A 135 -23.11 -3.18 -6.53
N CYS A 136 -23.40 -4.44 -6.82
CA CYS A 136 -24.23 -4.87 -7.96
C CYS A 136 -25.61 -5.38 -7.49
N LEU A 137 -26.17 -4.78 -6.44
CA LEU A 137 -27.39 -5.16 -5.72
C LEU A 137 -28.68 -5.28 -6.58
N HIS A 138 -28.64 -4.89 -7.84
CA HIS A 138 -29.82 -4.92 -8.73
C HIS A 138 -30.03 -6.26 -9.44
N GLN A 139 -29.13 -7.22 -9.22
CA GLN A 139 -29.25 -8.53 -9.85
C GLN A 139 -29.36 -9.62 -8.78
N GLU A 140 -30.58 -10.03 -8.50
CA GLU A 140 -30.88 -11.19 -7.62
C GLU A 140 -30.45 -12.54 -8.23
N ASN A 141 -29.76 -12.53 -9.38
CA ASN A 141 -29.36 -13.73 -10.07
C ASN A 141 -28.06 -14.31 -9.54
N VAL A 142 -28.16 -15.37 -8.75
CA VAL A 142 -27.03 -16.11 -8.17
C VAL A 142 -26.06 -16.62 -9.24
N ASP A 143 -26.53 -17.00 -10.40
CA ASP A 143 -25.67 -17.54 -11.46
C ASP A 143 -24.86 -16.44 -12.14
N TRP A 144 -25.44 -15.23 -12.28
CA TRP A 144 -24.69 -14.05 -12.71
C TRP A 144 -23.55 -13.75 -11.73
N LEU A 145 -23.82 -13.72 -10.43
CA LEU A 145 -22.80 -13.45 -9.41
C LEU A 145 -21.64 -14.46 -9.48
N LYS A 146 -21.97 -15.76 -9.59
CA LYS A 146 -20.95 -16.81 -9.74
C LYS A 146 -20.11 -16.63 -11.00
N CYS A 147 -20.75 -16.30 -12.12
CA CYS A 147 -20.07 -16.03 -13.38
C CYS A 147 -19.12 -14.83 -13.26
N MET A 148 -19.57 -13.74 -12.66
CA MET A 148 -18.77 -12.52 -12.48
C MET A 148 -17.59 -12.74 -11.51
N VAL A 149 -17.80 -13.44 -10.40
CA VAL A 149 -16.71 -13.82 -9.49
C VAL A 149 -15.65 -14.64 -10.22
N LYS A 150 -16.07 -15.62 -11.01
CA LYS A 150 -15.16 -16.45 -11.80
C LYS A 150 -14.40 -15.60 -12.82
N LEU A 151 -15.10 -14.78 -13.59
CA LEU A 151 -14.50 -13.92 -14.60
C LEU A 151 -13.44 -12.99 -14.01
N VAL A 152 -13.77 -12.26 -12.93
CA VAL A 152 -12.85 -11.34 -12.27
C VAL A 152 -11.65 -12.09 -11.69
N SER A 153 -11.88 -13.21 -11.00
CA SER A 153 -10.79 -14.00 -10.40
C SER A 153 -9.83 -14.56 -11.45
N GLU A 154 -10.36 -15.13 -12.54
CA GLU A 154 -9.53 -15.68 -13.61
C GLU A 154 -8.78 -14.58 -14.38
N SER A 155 -9.40 -13.41 -14.58
CA SER A 155 -8.73 -12.25 -15.17
C SER A 155 -7.54 -11.79 -14.31
N GLN A 156 -7.71 -11.70 -12.99
CA GLN A 156 -6.63 -11.34 -12.08
C GLN A 156 -5.52 -12.40 -12.08
N ASN A 157 -5.87 -13.68 -12.05
CA ASN A 157 -4.90 -14.77 -12.11
C ASN A 157 -4.10 -14.74 -13.42
N TYR A 158 -4.75 -14.45 -14.54
CA TYR A 158 -4.10 -14.32 -15.83
C TYR A 158 -3.08 -13.18 -15.83
N ILE A 159 -3.48 -12.00 -15.34
CA ILE A 159 -2.58 -10.84 -15.27
C ILE A 159 -1.38 -11.14 -14.37
N ARG A 160 -1.60 -11.69 -13.18
CA ARG A 160 -0.53 -12.05 -12.24
C ARG A 160 0.44 -13.10 -12.79
N ALA A 161 -0.04 -14.02 -13.62
CA ALA A 161 0.80 -15.04 -14.25
C ALA A 161 1.71 -14.46 -15.36
N HIS A 162 1.31 -13.35 -15.99
CA HIS A 162 2.02 -12.74 -17.11
C HIS A 162 2.75 -11.45 -16.74
N ASP A 163 2.48 -10.90 -15.56
CA ASP A 163 3.13 -9.71 -15.03
C ASP A 163 3.60 -9.99 -13.58
N ASP A 164 3.39 -9.09 -12.64
CA ASP A 164 3.71 -9.27 -11.22
C ASP A 164 2.45 -9.55 -10.39
N VAL A 165 2.62 -10.28 -9.29
CA VAL A 165 1.52 -10.61 -8.35
C VAL A 165 0.81 -9.36 -7.83
N SER A 166 1.51 -8.22 -7.77
CA SER A 166 0.95 -6.94 -7.32
C SER A 166 0.30 -6.09 -8.42
N SER A 167 0.35 -6.53 -9.68
CA SER A 167 -0.19 -5.78 -10.83
C SER A 167 -1.70 -5.57 -10.75
N VAL A 168 -2.40 -6.45 -10.03
CA VAL A 168 -3.84 -6.35 -9.77
C VAL A 168 -4.14 -6.66 -8.30
N SER A 169 -5.18 -6.00 -7.78
CA SER A 169 -5.57 -6.07 -6.39
C SER A 169 -7.09 -5.97 -6.20
N LEU A 170 -7.57 -6.13 -4.98
CA LEU A 170 -8.97 -5.88 -4.64
C LEU A 170 -9.40 -4.41 -4.90
N ARG A 171 -8.44 -3.48 -4.99
CA ARG A 171 -8.71 -2.08 -5.37
C ARG A 171 -9.24 -2.00 -6.82
N ASP A 172 -8.74 -2.86 -7.70
CA ASP A 172 -9.19 -2.92 -9.10
C ASP A 172 -10.58 -3.54 -9.21
N VAL A 173 -10.88 -4.53 -8.37
CA VAL A 173 -12.25 -5.05 -8.21
C VAL A 173 -13.21 -3.95 -7.75
N SER A 174 -12.81 -3.13 -6.78
CA SER A 174 -13.60 -1.99 -6.32
C SER A 174 -13.86 -0.96 -7.42
N ARG A 175 -12.85 -0.70 -8.27
CA ARG A 175 -12.98 0.18 -9.44
C ARG A 175 -13.96 -0.42 -10.45
N PHE A 176 -13.81 -1.71 -10.77
CA PHE A 176 -14.72 -2.43 -11.63
C PHE A 176 -16.19 -2.32 -11.14
N CYS A 177 -16.44 -2.60 -9.87
CA CYS A 177 -17.77 -2.50 -9.28
C CYS A 177 -18.37 -1.10 -9.42
N ARG A 178 -17.56 -0.04 -9.21
CA ARG A 178 -18.00 1.35 -9.37
C ARG A 178 -18.36 1.69 -10.81
N PHE A 179 -17.53 1.28 -11.77
CA PHE A 179 -17.83 1.48 -13.19
C PHE A 179 -19.08 0.70 -13.61
N TYR A 180 -19.20 -0.56 -13.20
CA TYR A 180 -20.38 -1.37 -13.49
C TYR A 180 -21.66 -0.69 -12.99
N LYS A 181 -21.67 -0.22 -11.74
CA LYS A 181 -22.80 0.51 -11.17
C LYS A 181 -23.14 1.77 -11.97
N GLN A 182 -22.15 2.56 -12.33
CA GLN A 182 -22.34 3.78 -13.12
C GLN A 182 -22.99 3.49 -14.48
N PHE A 183 -22.49 2.49 -15.21
CA PHE A 183 -23.07 2.09 -16.49
C PHE A 183 -24.51 1.58 -16.34
N TYR A 184 -24.79 0.81 -15.31
CA TYR A 184 -26.13 0.29 -15.07
C TYR A 184 -27.14 1.37 -14.72
N GLU A 185 -26.75 2.39 -13.95
CA GLU A 185 -27.61 3.52 -13.56
C GLU A 185 -27.85 4.51 -14.72
N THR A 186 -27.02 4.48 -15.77
CA THR A 186 -27.12 5.39 -16.93
C THR A 186 -27.79 4.73 -18.14
N SER A 187 -28.07 3.43 -18.09
CA SER A 187 -28.78 2.67 -19.13
C SER A 187 -30.24 2.53 -18.82
#